data_584f39b43e6230b243a294b8a75b4dc0
#
_entry.id   584f39b43e6230b243a294b8a75b4dc0
#
_cell.length_a   1.000
_cell.length_b   1.000
_cell.length_c   1.000
_cell.angle_alpha   90.00
_cell.angle_beta   90.00
_cell.angle_gamma   90.00
#
_symmetry.space_group_name_H-M   'P 1'
#
loop_
_entity.id
_entity.type
_entity.pdbx_description
1 polymer ?
#
loop_
_entity_poly.entity_id
_entity_poly.type
_entity_poly.pdbx_seq_one_letter_code
_entity_poly.pdbx_strand_id
1 'polypeptide(L)'
;GGLQVKDHNQKWNDVPIIPDSFSINFGGLMEYWTGGRVKATMHRVLSKNQNRYSVPFFFEPRPSTVISPLPIRGSKRFKPFLYGNHLWEKTTKFPENKGLENLRPPRPLTD
;
A
#
# COMPACT_ATOMS: atom_id res chain seq x y z
N GLY A 1 -5.60 -13.03 16.32
CA GLY A 1 -4.77 -13.54 15.24
C GLY A 1 -5.48 -13.53 13.89
N GLY A 2 -4.90 -14.22 12.91
CA GLY A 2 -5.49 -14.37 11.57
C GLY A 2 -4.84 -13.50 10.49
N LEU A 3 -3.97 -12.57 10.84
CA LEU A 3 -3.14 -11.91 9.86
C LEU A 3 -2.09 -12.87 9.33
N GLN A 4 -2.00 -12.99 8.01
CA GLN A 4 -0.96 -13.76 7.33
C GLN A 4 -0.24 -12.88 6.31
N VAL A 5 1.04 -13.15 6.14
CA VAL A 5 1.89 -12.54 5.12
C VAL A 5 2.46 -13.61 4.20
N LYS A 6 2.66 -13.25 2.94
CA LYS A 6 3.22 -14.13 1.94
C LYS A 6 4.73 -13.88 1.84
N ASP A 7 5.51 -14.93 2.03
CA ASP A 7 6.97 -14.84 1.92
C ASP A 7 7.46 -14.88 0.45
N HIS A 8 8.78 -14.80 0.27
CA HIS A 8 9.41 -14.84 -1.05
C HIS A 8 9.23 -16.19 -1.77
N ASN A 9 8.98 -17.28 -1.02
CA ASN A 9 8.67 -18.61 -1.56
C ASN A 9 7.18 -18.79 -1.88
N GLN A 10 6.40 -17.70 -1.86
CA GLN A 10 4.97 -17.70 -2.10
C GLN A 10 4.14 -18.46 -1.04
N LYS A 11 4.74 -18.76 0.13
CA LYS A 11 4.08 -19.43 1.25
C LYS A 11 3.43 -18.41 2.18
N TRP A 12 2.22 -18.70 2.64
CA TRP A 12 1.54 -17.93 3.66
C TRP A 12 2.02 -18.32 5.05
N ASN A 13 2.40 -17.32 5.83
CA ASN A 13 2.87 -17.47 7.20
C ASN A 13 2.03 -16.62 8.14
N ASP A 14 1.67 -17.16 9.29
CA ASP A 14 0.96 -16.41 10.32
C ASP A 14 1.87 -15.32 10.90
N VAL A 15 1.31 -14.14 11.07
CA VAL A 15 1.97 -13.05 11.82
C VAL A 15 1.70 -13.29 13.31
N PRO A 16 2.74 -13.48 14.13
CA PRO A 16 2.57 -13.70 15.55
C PRO A 16 1.96 -12.47 16.24
N ILE A 17 1.14 -12.71 17.26
CA ILE A 17 0.66 -11.64 18.13
C ILE A 17 1.72 -11.41 19.19
N ILE A 18 2.31 -10.24 19.18
CA ILE A 18 3.30 -9.81 20.19
C ILE A 18 2.63 -8.68 20.98
N PRO A 19 2.43 -8.82 22.28
CA PRO A 19 1.88 -7.75 23.11
C PRO A 19 2.65 -6.44 22.95
N ASP A 20 1.95 -5.32 23.02
CA ASP A 20 2.51 -3.96 22.98
C ASP A 20 3.38 -3.69 21.74
N SER A 21 3.04 -4.29 20.62
CA SER A 21 3.77 -4.14 19.35
C SER A 21 2.87 -3.77 18.18
N PHE A 22 3.50 -3.28 17.12
CA PHE A 22 2.86 -3.05 15.82
C PHE A 22 3.41 -4.04 14.78
N SER A 23 2.51 -4.54 13.93
CA SER A 23 2.92 -5.23 12.71
C SER A 23 3.08 -4.20 11.60
N ILE A 24 4.30 -4.01 11.10
CA ILE A 24 4.61 -3.05 10.05
C ILE A 24 4.88 -3.78 8.75
N ASN A 25 4.27 -3.33 7.66
CA ASN A 25 4.53 -3.84 6.32
C ASN A 25 4.60 -2.70 5.29
N PHE A 26 5.37 -2.90 4.24
CA PHE A 26 5.45 -1.97 3.14
C PHE A 26 4.35 -2.24 2.12
N GLY A 27 3.75 -1.15 1.62
CA GLY A 27 2.75 -1.18 0.56
C GLY A 27 3.35 -1.00 -0.83
N GLY A 28 2.49 -1.10 -1.84
CA GLY A 28 2.87 -0.99 -3.25
C GLY A 28 3.49 0.36 -3.64
N LEU A 29 3.15 1.46 -2.95
CA LEU A 29 3.79 2.74 -3.19
C LEU A 29 5.29 2.69 -2.88
N MET A 30 5.70 2.08 -1.76
CA MET A 30 7.10 1.95 -1.40
C MET A 30 7.86 1.07 -2.39
N GLU A 31 7.26 -0.03 -2.84
CA GLU A 31 7.83 -0.86 -3.89
C GLU A 31 8.04 -0.07 -5.19
N TYR A 32 7.03 0.67 -5.59
CA TYR A 32 7.06 1.49 -6.79
C TYR A 32 8.12 2.61 -6.68
N TRP A 33 8.11 3.34 -5.57
CA TRP A 33 9.00 4.48 -5.30
C TRP A 33 10.47 4.08 -5.26
N THR A 34 10.76 2.91 -4.69
CA THR A 34 12.13 2.38 -4.63
C THR A 34 12.54 1.63 -5.90
N GLY A 35 11.71 1.61 -6.94
CA GLY A 35 11.96 0.89 -8.17
C GLY A 35 12.05 -0.63 -7.97
N GLY A 36 11.33 -1.16 -6.99
CA GLY A 36 11.26 -2.59 -6.68
C GLY A 36 12.31 -3.08 -5.69
N ARG A 37 13.10 -2.18 -5.09
CA ARG A 37 14.09 -2.53 -4.05
C ARG A 37 13.44 -2.98 -2.76
N VAL A 38 12.41 -2.28 -2.32
CA VAL A 38 11.55 -2.68 -1.22
C VAL A 38 10.32 -3.34 -1.80
N LYS A 39 10.03 -4.56 -1.37
CA LYS A 39 8.86 -5.30 -1.88
C LYS A 39 7.62 -5.02 -1.04
N ALA A 40 6.50 -4.83 -1.73
CA ALA A 40 5.21 -4.79 -1.06
C ALA A 40 4.91 -6.16 -0.42
N THR A 41 4.46 -6.14 0.80
CA THR A 41 4.12 -7.35 1.54
C THR A 41 2.69 -7.77 1.22
N MET A 42 2.53 -8.84 0.46
CA MET A 42 1.22 -9.45 0.24
C MET A 42 0.70 -10.00 1.57
N HIS A 43 -0.47 -9.56 1.99
CA HIS A 43 -1.06 -9.97 3.26
C HIS A 43 -2.55 -10.25 3.12
N ARG A 44 -3.07 -11.04 4.02
CA ARG A 44 -4.50 -11.36 4.12
C ARG A 44 -4.91 -11.57 5.56
N VAL A 45 -6.21 -11.49 5.80
CA VAL A 45 -6.81 -11.83 7.10
C VAL A 45 -7.69 -13.06 6.92
N LEU A 46 -7.40 -14.10 7.67
CA LEU A 46 -8.28 -15.27 7.76
C LEU A 46 -9.37 -15.00 8.78
N SER A 47 -10.62 -15.15 8.36
CA SER A 47 -11.74 -15.15 9.28
C SER A 47 -11.68 -16.43 10.13
N LYS A 48 -11.58 -16.24 11.44
CA LYS A 48 -11.79 -17.29 12.44
C LYS A 48 -13.10 -16.95 13.12
N ASN A 49 -13.92 -17.94 13.48
CA ASN A 49 -15.24 -17.73 14.14
C ASN A 49 -15.08 -17.09 15.54
N GLN A 50 -14.41 -15.97 15.61
CA GLN A 50 -14.14 -15.20 16.81
C GLN A 50 -14.21 -13.71 16.49
N ASN A 51 -14.77 -12.94 17.42
CA ASN A 51 -14.75 -11.49 17.32
C ASN A 51 -13.29 -11.01 17.35
N ARG A 52 -12.91 -10.17 16.38
CA ARG A 52 -11.60 -9.54 16.32
C ARG A 52 -11.71 -8.10 15.87
N TYR A 53 -10.82 -7.30 16.37
CA TYR A 53 -10.63 -5.92 15.93
C TYR A 53 -9.29 -5.79 15.24
N SER A 54 -9.22 -4.90 14.27
CA SER A 54 -7.99 -4.51 13.58
C SER A 54 -8.04 -3.02 13.33
N VAL A 55 -6.98 -2.33 13.72
CA VAL A 55 -6.88 -0.88 13.55
C VAL A 55 -5.66 -0.62 12.67
N PRO A 56 -5.83 -0.54 11.33
CA PRO A 56 -4.74 -0.20 10.44
C PRO A 56 -4.43 1.29 10.53
N PHE A 57 -3.14 1.63 10.56
CA PHE A 57 -2.65 2.99 10.42
C PHE A 57 -1.83 3.10 9.14
N PHE A 58 -2.27 3.96 8.21
CA PHE A 58 -1.58 4.20 6.94
C PHE A 58 -0.67 5.42 7.08
N PHE A 59 0.64 5.18 7.06
CA PHE A 59 1.62 6.25 6.98
C PHE A 59 1.88 6.58 5.51
N GLU A 60 1.37 7.71 5.06
CA GLU A 60 1.28 8.06 3.64
C GLU A 60 1.76 9.50 3.38
N PRO A 61 2.26 9.80 2.16
CA PRO A 61 2.56 11.16 1.75
C PRO A 61 1.29 12.02 1.70
N ARG A 62 1.47 13.33 1.68
CA ARG A 62 0.36 14.24 1.38
C ARG A 62 -0.14 14.02 -0.06
N PRO A 63 -1.45 14.19 -0.34
CA PRO A 63 -1.98 14.02 -1.70
C PRO A 63 -1.32 14.88 -2.77
N SER A 64 -0.78 16.05 -2.40
CA SER A 64 -0.05 16.96 -3.28
C SER A 64 1.42 16.59 -3.50
N THR A 65 1.90 15.53 -2.86
CA THR A 65 3.30 15.11 -3.01
C THR A 65 3.53 14.51 -4.39
N VAL A 66 4.57 14.99 -5.08
CA VAL A 66 5.04 14.41 -6.33
C VAL A 66 5.95 13.21 -6.01
N ILE A 67 5.56 12.06 -6.48
CA ILE A 67 6.36 10.84 -6.38
C ILE A 67 7.24 10.74 -7.60
N SER A 68 8.54 10.86 -7.39
CA SER A 68 9.59 10.75 -8.42
C SER A 68 10.51 9.57 -8.11
N PRO A 69 11.19 9.00 -9.12
CA PRO A 69 12.16 7.94 -8.87
C PRO A 69 13.22 8.38 -7.86
N LEU A 70 13.43 7.56 -6.83
CA LEU A 70 14.53 7.80 -5.89
C LEU A 70 15.87 7.55 -6.57
N PRO A 71 16.94 8.29 -6.19
CA PRO A 71 18.28 8.14 -6.76
C PRO A 71 18.98 6.89 -6.21
N ILE A 72 18.32 5.74 -6.34
CA ILE A 72 18.85 4.45 -5.88
C ILE A 72 19.43 3.72 -7.08
N ARG A 73 20.71 3.33 -6.98
CA ARG A 73 21.41 2.60 -8.06
C ARG A 73 20.66 1.31 -8.40
N GLY A 74 20.37 1.11 -9.69
CA GLY A 74 19.66 -0.08 -10.20
C GLY A 74 18.15 -0.07 -9.97
N SER A 75 17.58 1.02 -9.47
CA SER A 75 16.12 1.16 -9.41
C SER A 75 15.54 1.44 -10.79
N LYS A 76 14.31 0.95 -11.03
CA LYS A 76 13.56 1.25 -12.25
C LYS A 76 13.13 2.71 -12.24
N ARG A 77 13.29 3.38 -13.39
CA ARG A 77 12.77 4.73 -13.60
C ARG A 77 11.29 4.68 -13.97
N PHE A 78 10.54 5.69 -13.58
CA PHE A 78 9.16 5.90 -13.94
C PHE A 78 8.85 7.39 -14.09
N LYS A 79 7.75 7.71 -14.77
CA LYS A 79 7.28 9.09 -14.92
C LYS A 79 6.73 9.59 -13.58
N PRO A 80 7.15 10.76 -13.08
CA PRO A 80 6.61 11.32 -11.84
C PRO A 80 5.09 11.47 -11.88
N PHE A 81 4.45 11.34 -10.71
CA PHE A 81 3.00 11.47 -10.58
C PHE A 81 2.63 12.04 -9.20
N LEU A 82 1.43 12.63 -9.10
CA LEU A 82 0.89 13.05 -7.82
C LEU A 82 0.39 11.85 -7.01
N TYR A 83 0.81 11.79 -5.74
CA TYR A 83 0.36 10.72 -4.84
C TYR A 83 -1.16 10.65 -4.73
N GLY A 84 -1.84 11.79 -4.62
CA GLY A 84 -3.30 11.83 -4.52
C GLY A 84 -4.02 11.22 -5.71
N ASN A 85 -3.47 11.32 -6.93
CA ASN A 85 -4.04 10.66 -8.10
C ASN A 85 -3.86 9.14 -8.02
N HIS A 86 -2.68 8.69 -7.62
CA HIS A 86 -2.39 7.28 -7.41
C HIS A 86 -3.28 6.66 -6.32
N LEU A 87 -3.42 7.35 -5.19
CA LEU A 87 -4.28 6.91 -4.09
C LEU A 87 -5.73 6.78 -4.57
N TRP A 88 -6.25 7.79 -5.27
CA TRP A 88 -7.60 7.78 -5.79
C TRP A 88 -7.84 6.63 -6.76
N GLU A 89 -6.94 6.44 -7.72
CA GLU A 89 -7.01 5.31 -8.66
C GLU A 89 -7.04 3.94 -7.96
N LYS A 90 -6.30 3.80 -6.86
CA LYS A 90 -6.29 2.54 -6.09
C LYS A 90 -7.55 2.37 -5.25
N THR A 91 -7.99 3.44 -4.61
CA THR A 91 -9.15 3.43 -3.71
C THR A 91 -10.45 3.15 -4.47
N THR A 92 -10.62 3.69 -5.67
CA THR A 92 -11.82 3.47 -6.49
C THR A 92 -11.94 2.05 -7.05
N LYS A 93 -10.87 1.24 -6.95
CA LYS A 93 -10.94 -0.18 -7.32
C LYS A 93 -11.58 -1.06 -6.24
N PHE A 94 -11.77 -0.56 -5.03
CA PHE A 94 -12.49 -1.30 -4.01
C PHE A 94 -13.99 -1.35 -4.30
N PRO A 95 -14.64 -2.50 -4.10
CA PRO A 95 -16.06 -2.69 -4.43
C PRO A 95 -16.99 -1.62 -3.83
N GLU A 96 -16.73 -1.21 -2.59
CA GLU A 96 -17.49 -0.20 -1.85
C GLU A 96 -17.36 1.22 -2.42
N ASN A 97 -16.34 1.47 -3.24
CA ASN A 97 -16.08 2.76 -3.87
C ASN A 97 -16.39 2.77 -5.37
N LYS A 98 -17.01 1.71 -5.86
CA LYS A 98 -17.40 1.60 -7.27
C LYS A 98 -18.41 2.69 -7.64
N GLY A 99 -18.15 3.40 -8.75
CA GLY A 99 -18.98 4.51 -9.20
C GLY A 99 -18.54 5.89 -8.70
N LEU A 100 -17.50 5.95 -7.85
CA LEU A 100 -16.96 7.19 -7.31
C LEU A 100 -15.80 7.76 -8.13
N GLU A 101 -15.41 7.10 -9.21
CA GLU A 101 -14.21 7.42 -9.99
C GLU A 101 -14.20 8.87 -10.51
N ASN A 102 -15.38 9.38 -10.87
CA ASN A 102 -15.56 10.72 -11.44
C ASN A 102 -15.70 11.83 -10.38
N LEU A 103 -15.84 11.50 -9.09
CA LEU A 103 -16.00 12.51 -8.06
C LEU A 103 -14.73 13.34 -7.82
N ARG A 104 -13.60 12.83 -8.21
CA ARG A 104 -12.32 13.50 -8.10
C ARG A 104 -11.45 13.21 -9.33
N PRO A 105 -11.52 14.03 -10.36
CA PRO A 105 -10.67 13.88 -11.53
C PRO A 105 -9.19 14.03 -11.15
N PRO A 106 -8.27 13.41 -11.89
CA PRO A 106 -6.84 13.58 -11.72
C PRO A 106 -6.44 15.05 -11.78
N ARG A 107 -5.55 15.45 -10.87
CA ARG A 107 -4.97 16.80 -10.88
C ARG A 107 -3.71 16.80 -11.76
N PRO A 108 -3.44 17.86 -12.51
CA PRO A 108 -2.17 18.01 -13.21
C PRO A 108 -1.02 18.11 -12.20
N LEU A 109 0.18 17.72 -12.63
CA LEU A 109 1.39 18.13 -11.95
C LEU A 109 1.51 19.63 -12.17
N THR A 110 1.43 20.41 -11.11
CA THR A 110 1.81 21.82 -11.14
C THR A 110 3.31 21.91 -10.95
N ASP A 111 3.97 22.66 -11.81
CA ASP A 111 5.38 22.97 -11.71
C ASP A 111 5.70 23.72 -10.41
#